data_61f4ec073de5525c177ff9ae31420bd1
#
_entry.id   61f4ec073de5525c177ff9ae31420bd1
#
_cell.length_a   1.000
_cell.length_b   1.000
_cell.length_c   1.000
_cell.angle_alpha   90.00
_cell.angle_beta   90.00
_cell.angle_gamma   90.00
#
_symmetry.space_group_name_H-M   'P 1'
#
loop_
_entity.id
_entity.type
_entity.pdbx_description
1 polymer ?
#
loop_
_entity_poly.entity_id
_entity_poly.type
_entity_poly.pdbx_seq_one_letter_code
_entity_poly.pdbx_strand_id
1 'polypeptide(L)'
;MTTKQRAALRAMANTMEPVLQIGKDGITDNLVKQCWDALEARELIKVNVQKNAPYVAREACEELCERVHAEPVQTIGNRFTIYRQA
;
A
#
# COMPACT_ATOMS: atom_id res chain seq x y z
N MET A 1 1.10 4.16 -15.26
CA MET A 1 2.35 3.38 -14.98
C MET A 1 2.55 2.35 -16.07
N THR A 2 3.73 2.28 -16.63
CA THR A 2 4.05 1.28 -17.66
C THR A 2 4.39 -0.06 -17.03
N THR A 3 4.35 -1.13 -17.83
CA THR A 3 4.74 -2.47 -17.36
C THR A 3 6.20 -2.48 -16.87
N LYS A 4 7.07 -1.77 -17.56
CA LYS A 4 8.48 -1.68 -17.19
C LYS A 4 8.67 -0.96 -15.85
N GLN A 5 7.95 0.13 -15.64
CA GLN A 5 7.98 0.86 -14.37
C GLN A 5 7.47 -0.01 -13.23
N ARG A 6 6.38 -0.73 -13.45
CA ARG A 6 5.81 -1.61 -12.44
C ARG A 6 6.78 -2.73 -12.05
N ALA A 7 7.47 -3.31 -13.04
CA ALA A 7 8.44 -4.36 -12.78
C ALA A 7 9.61 -3.83 -11.92
N ALA A 8 10.09 -2.63 -12.22
CA ALA A 8 11.16 -2.00 -11.43
C ALA A 8 10.70 -1.73 -9.99
N LEU A 9 9.48 -1.24 -9.82
CA LEU A 9 8.93 -0.96 -8.48
C LEU A 9 8.72 -2.24 -7.68
N ARG A 10 8.28 -3.33 -8.33
CA ARG A 10 8.16 -4.63 -7.66
C ARG A 10 9.52 -5.13 -7.15
N ALA A 11 10.56 -4.97 -7.96
CA ALA A 11 11.90 -5.37 -7.55
C ALA A 11 12.35 -4.60 -6.30
N MET A 12 12.08 -3.30 -6.26
CA MET A 12 12.39 -2.49 -5.08
C MET A 12 11.57 -2.93 -3.87
N ALA A 13 10.29 -3.22 -4.07
CA ALA A 13 9.37 -3.59 -3.00
C ALA A 13 9.75 -4.90 -2.32
N ASN A 14 10.39 -5.81 -3.04
CA ASN A 14 10.74 -7.13 -2.49
C ASN A 14 11.68 -7.04 -1.29
N THR A 15 12.47 -5.97 -1.18
CA THR A 15 13.41 -5.76 -0.07
C THR A 15 12.90 -4.77 0.97
N MET A 16 11.69 -4.22 0.77
CA MET A 16 11.14 -3.21 1.67
C MET A 16 10.36 -3.85 2.82
N GLU A 17 10.41 -3.19 3.97
CA GLU A 17 9.56 -3.55 5.11
C GLU A 17 8.25 -2.75 5.07
N PRO A 18 7.15 -3.31 5.58
CA PRO A 18 5.90 -2.56 5.68
C PRO A 18 6.06 -1.34 6.58
N VAL A 19 5.52 -0.21 6.15
CA VAL A 19 5.54 1.03 6.95
C VAL A 19 4.19 1.31 7.60
N LEU A 20 3.14 0.60 7.18
CA LEU A 20 1.79 0.73 7.73
C LEU A 20 1.19 -0.64 8.00
N GLN A 21 0.27 -0.69 8.96
CA GLN A 21 -0.47 -1.90 9.32
C GLN A 21 -1.95 -1.59 9.30
N ILE A 22 -2.75 -2.46 8.65
CA ILE A 22 -4.20 -2.37 8.69
C ILE A 22 -4.68 -3.44 9.66
N GLY A 23 -5.30 -3.01 10.76
CA GLY A 23 -5.78 -3.91 11.81
C GLY A 23 -7.29 -4.07 11.79
N LYS A 24 -7.84 -4.46 12.94
CA LYS A 24 -9.27 -4.78 13.09
C LYS A 24 -10.21 -3.61 12.76
N ASP A 25 -9.73 -2.38 12.90
CA ASP A 25 -10.54 -1.20 12.60
C ASP A 25 -10.58 -0.86 11.12
N GLY A 26 -9.84 -1.59 10.30
CA GLY A 26 -9.82 -1.42 8.86
C GLY A 26 -9.13 -0.14 8.42
N ILE A 27 -9.66 0.47 7.36
CA ILE A 27 -9.09 1.67 6.78
C ILE A 27 -9.77 2.89 7.39
N THR A 28 -9.20 3.38 8.49
CA THR A 28 -9.71 4.55 9.22
C THR A 28 -9.19 5.83 8.58
N ASP A 29 -9.80 6.96 8.94
CA ASP A 29 -9.32 8.27 8.48
C ASP A 29 -7.87 8.51 8.92
N ASN A 30 -7.51 8.07 10.12
CA ASN A 30 -6.16 8.20 10.63
C ASN A 30 -5.17 7.38 9.80
N LEU A 31 -5.56 6.16 9.41
CA LEU A 31 -4.72 5.32 8.55
C LEU A 31 -4.53 5.98 7.17
N VAL A 32 -5.60 6.54 6.61
CA VAL A 32 -5.53 7.23 5.32
C VAL A 32 -4.54 8.40 5.41
N LYS A 33 -4.60 9.17 6.49
CA LYS A 33 -3.67 10.28 6.69
C LYS A 33 -2.22 9.78 6.81
N GLN A 34 -2.00 8.72 7.57
CA GLN A 34 -0.66 8.13 7.70
C GLN A 34 -0.13 7.65 6.35
N CYS A 35 -1.00 7.04 5.55
CA CYS A 35 -0.67 6.57 4.21
C CYS A 35 -0.30 7.74 3.30
N TRP A 36 -1.11 8.79 3.34
CA TRP A 36 -0.84 10.00 2.56
C TRP A 36 0.54 10.57 2.89
N ASP A 37 0.82 10.74 4.18
CA ASP A 37 2.10 11.28 4.63
C ASP A 37 3.28 10.38 4.23
N ALA A 38 3.10 9.06 4.31
CA ALA A 38 4.15 8.12 3.93
C ALA A 38 4.45 8.21 2.42
N LEU A 39 3.41 8.34 1.60
CA LEU A 39 3.58 8.49 0.14
C LEU A 39 4.25 9.82 -0.22
N GLU A 40 3.93 10.89 0.50
CA GLU A 40 4.59 12.17 0.30
C GLU A 40 6.09 12.09 0.60
N ALA A 41 6.45 11.30 1.62
CA ALA A 41 7.85 11.17 2.02
C ALA A 41 8.63 10.17 1.18
N ARG A 42 7.99 9.09 0.72
CA ARG A 42 8.70 7.93 0.16
C ARG A 42 8.28 7.54 -1.25
N GLU A 43 7.11 7.96 -1.72
CA GLU A 43 6.50 7.61 -3.01
C GLU A 43 6.11 6.13 -3.15
N LEU A 44 6.96 5.22 -2.72
CA LEU A 44 6.72 3.78 -2.76
C LEU A 44 6.67 3.24 -1.34
N ILE A 45 5.54 2.61 -0.96
CA ILE A 45 5.39 2.06 0.38
C ILE A 45 4.76 0.68 0.34
N LYS A 46 5.06 -0.11 1.38
CA LYS A 46 4.46 -1.43 1.57
C LYS A 46 3.57 -1.39 2.80
N VAL A 47 2.41 -2.03 2.71
CA VAL A 47 1.40 -2.08 3.78
C VAL A 47 1.12 -3.53 4.13
N ASN A 48 1.04 -3.84 5.42
CA ASN A 48 0.70 -5.16 5.92
C ASN A 48 -0.74 -5.17 6.42
N VAL A 49 -1.52 -6.18 6.01
CA VAL A 49 -2.89 -6.37 6.46
C VAL A 49 -2.88 -7.47 7.52
N GLN A 50 -3.24 -7.11 8.75
CA GLN A 50 -3.26 -8.06 9.85
C GLN A 50 -4.40 -9.07 9.69
N LYS A 51 -4.27 -10.23 10.33
CA LYS A 51 -5.26 -11.31 10.22
C LYS A 51 -6.64 -10.91 10.71
N ASN A 52 -6.71 -10.00 11.68
CA ASN A 52 -7.98 -9.54 12.26
C ASN A 52 -8.59 -8.36 11.51
N ALA A 53 -7.99 -7.93 10.40
CA ALA A 53 -8.55 -6.84 9.59
C ALA A 53 -9.80 -7.33 8.85
N PRO A 54 -10.78 -6.43 8.62
CA PRO A 54 -12.01 -6.77 7.91
C PRO A 54 -11.83 -6.89 6.39
N TYR A 55 -10.60 -6.78 5.91
CA TYR A 55 -10.26 -6.81 4.48
C TYR A 55 -9.23 -7.88 4.19
N VAL A 56 -9.29 -8.47 2.98
CA VAL A 56 -8.13 -9.15 2.43
C VAL A 56 -7.22 -8.10 1.79
N ALA A 57 -5.94 -8.45 1.60
CA ALA A 57 -4.95 -7.47 1.13
C ALA A 57 -5.34 -6.82 -0.20
N ARG A 58 -5.90 -7.58 -1.13
CA ARG A 58 -6.33 -7.07 -2.43
C ARG A 58 -7.39 -5.98 -2.30
N GLU A 59 -8.41 -6.23 -1.48
CA GLU A 59 -9.48 -5.26 -1.26
C GLU A 59 -8.97 -4.01 -0.57
N ALA A 60 -8.13 -4.20 0.45
CA ALA A 60 -7.53 -3.08 1.17
C ALA A 60 -6.67 -2.22 0.24
N CYS A 61 -5.91 -2.87 -0.64
CA CYS A 61 -5.07 -2.17 -1.62
C CYS A 61 -5.93 -1.29 -2.55
N GLU A 62 -7.00 -1.85 -3.09
CA GLU A 62 -7.88 -1.12 -4.00
C GLU A 62 -8.52 0.08 -3.32
N GLU A 63 -9.07 -0.10 -2.12
CA GLU A 63 -9.71 0.99 -1.39
C GLU A 63 -8.70 2.08 -1.01
N LEU A 64 -7.55 1.68 -0.48
CA LEU A 64 -6.56 2.65 -0.05
C LEU A 64 -6.01 3.44 -1.22
N CYS A 65 -5.72 2.78 -2.34
CA CYS A 65 -5.25 3.45 -3.56
C CYS A 65 -6.24 4.50 -4.05
N GLU A 66 -7.53 4.18 -4.00
CA GLU A 66 -8.57 5.12 -4.40
C GLU A 66 -8.58 6.35 -3.49
N ARG A 67 -8.45 6.14 -2.18
CA ARG A 67 -8.53 7.24 -1.21
C ARG A 67 -7.30 8.14 -1.22
N VAL A 68 -6.13 7.62 -1.55
CA VAL A 68 -4.88 8.40 -1.55
C VAL A 68 -4.35 8.71 -2.95
N HIS A 69 -5.10 8.35 -3.98
CA HIS A 69 -4.72 8.55 -5.39
C HIS A 69 -3.40 7.87 -5.74
N ALA A 70 -3.21 6.67 -5.23
CA ALA A 70 -2.03 5.86 -5.51
C ALA A 70 -2.33 4.77 -6.54
N GLU A 71 -1.29 4.17 -7.07
CA GLU A 71 -1.39 3.05 -8.01
C GLU A 71 -0.92 1.77 -7.34
N PRO A 72 -1.63 0.64 -7.54
CA PRO A 72 -1.18 -0.63 -6.99
C PRO A 72 0.02 -1.14 -7.77
N VAL A 73 1.03 -1.64 -7.04
CA VAL A 73 2.23 -2.23 -7.65
C VAL A 73 2.15 -3.74 -7.60
N GLN A 74 1.91 -4.31 -6.43
CA GLN A 74 1.71 -5.75 -6.28
C GLN A 74 1.03 -6.07 -4.96
N THR A 75 0.40 -7.26 -4.91
CA THR A 75 -0.17 -7.82 -3.70
C THR A 75 0.36 -9.24 -3.55
N ILE A 76 1.02 -9.52 -2.43
CA ILE A 76 1.57 -10.84 -2.13
C ILE A 76 1.13 -11.23 -0.72
N GLY A 77 0.34 -12.30 -0.61
CA GLY A 77 -0.16 -12.75 0.68
C GLY A 77 -1.00 -11.67 1.35
N ASN A 78 -0.62 -11.29 2.57
CA ASN A 78 -1.33 -10.26 3.34
C ASN A 78 -0.62 -8.90 3.28
N ARG A 79 0.25 -8.69 2.30
CA ARG A 79 0.97 -7.43 2.10
C ARG A 79 0.72 -6.90 0.71
N PHE A 80 0.69 -5.57 0.58
CA PHE A 80 0.61 -4.94 -0.74
C PHE A 80 1.52 -3.72 -0.81
N THR A 81 1.89 -3.37 -2.04
CA THR A 81 2.78 -2.24 -2.32
C THR A 81 2.05 -1.28 -3.24
N ILE A 82 2.11 0.00 -2.91
CA ILE A 82 1.48 1.06 -3.68
C ILE A 82 2.49 2.17 -3.96
N TYR A 83 2.22 2.95 -5.02
CA TYR A 83 3.10 4.01 -5.48
C TYR A 83 2.31 5.25 -5.85
N ARG A 84 2.82 6.42 -5.46
CA ARG A 84 2.31 7.70 -5.91
C ARG A 84 3.48 8.66 -6.05
N GLN A 85 3.65 9.22 -7.25
CA GLN A 85 4.68 10.21 -7.48
C GLN A 85 4.34 11.49 -6.70
N ALA A 86 5.28 11.93 -5.91
CA ALA A 86 5.11 13.13 -5.08
C ALA A 86 5.29 14.41 -5.90
#